data_7e7e5bc79f25211f888fc56240aa2d37
#
_entry.id   7e7e5bc79f25211f888fc56240aa2d37
#
_cell.length_a   1.000
_cell.length_b   1.000
_cell.length_c   1.000
_cell.angle_alpha   90.00
_cell.angle_beta   90.00
_cell.angle_gamma   90.00
#
_symmetry.space_group_name_H-M   'P 1'
#
loop_
_entity.id
_entity.type
_entity.pdbx_description
1 polymer ?
#
loop_
_entity_poly.entity_id
_entity_poly.type
_entity_poly.pdbx_seq_one_letter_code
_entity_poly.pdbx_strand_id
1 'polypeptide(L)'
;MRPPLRAVAMLAAVTALALGTAGCGSDDDWSQPRAKPSPVGTLGPRFVDSVSPPAPESTVTPAPGSWEGVHPPKGYRVVLLSAGTDRPTRSLVDAVKKWADEEHVKLRTVVADGAADLLPSVTRALDMHADLIVSAGNDLIDPLVPVTANHLSQQFLVVGAELAEPTHNVTAVDWSGASFRGEGLGMSSTYDAGSFTAARCAASIRAGVAAVLSDLTGIVIWLDKV
;
A
#
# COMPACT_ATOMS: atom_id res chain seq x y z
N MET A 1 65.64 -21.86 -52.33
CA MET A 1 65.18 -22.09 -50.93
C MET A 1 64.61 -20.77 -50.42
N ARG A 2 63.32 -20.72 -50.25
CA ARG A 2 62.60 -19.54 -49.74
C ARG A 2 62.08 -19.84 -48.32
N PRO A 3 62.19 -18.92 -47.34
CA PRO A 3 61.64 -19.14 -46.00
C PRO A 3 60.19 -18.75 -45.97
N PRO A 4 59.37 -19.33 -45.04
CA PRO A 4 57.93 -19.04 -44.96
C PRO A 4 57.65 -17.78 -44.13
N LEU A 5 56.71 -16.99 -44.61
CA LEU A 5 56.11 -15.86 -43.87
C LEU A 5 55.32 -16.40 -42.65
N ARG A 6 55.63 -15.84 -41.49
CA ARG A 6 54.82 -15.98 -40.28
C ARG A 6 53.76 -14.90 -40.27
N ALA A 7 52.50 -15.31 -40.40
CA ALA A 7 51.34 -14.43 -40.20
C ALA A 7 51.12 -14.20 -38.67
N VAL A 8 51.23 -12.96 -38.24
CA VAL A 8 50.88 -12.53 -36.89
C VAL A 8 49.40 -12.15 -36.91
N ALA A 9 48.55 -12.94 -36.27
CA ALA A 9 47.16 -12.61 -36.04
C ALA A 9 47.07 -11.65 -34.85
N MET A 10 46.70 -10.38 -35.10
CA MET A 10 46.30 -9.45 -34.06
C MET A 10 44.87 -9.72 -33.64
N LEU A 11 44.69 -10.13 -32.37
CA LEU A 11 43.41 -10.26 -31.72
C LEU A 11 43.02 -8.90 -31.14
N ALA A 12 42.11 -8.20 -31.79
CA ALA A 12 41.54 -6.98 -31.25
C ALA A 12 40.45 -7.33 -30.23
N ALA A 13 40.74 -7.15 -28.95
CA ALA A 13 39.75 -7.25 -27.87
C ALA A 13 38.94 -5.97 -27.84
N VAL A 14 37.68 -6.03 -28.28
CA VAL A 14 36.70 -4.97 -28.13
C VAL A 14 36.08 -5.08 -26.74
N THR A 15 36.57 -4.29 -25.81
CA THR A 15 35.95 -4.10 -24.47
C THR A 15 34.78 -3.16 -24.64
N ALA A 16 33.56 -3.69 -24.71
CA ALA A 16 32.34 -2.90 -24.63
C ALA A 16 32.16 -2.41 -23.19
N LEU A 17 32.48 -1.14 -22.93
CA LEU A 17 32.13 -0.45 -21.69
C LEU A 17 30.62 -0.18 -21.74
N ALA A 18 29.85 -1.00 -21.05
CA ALA A 18 28.45 -0.70 -20.75
C ALA A 18 28.42 0.44 -19.72
N LEU A 19 28.32 1.67 -20.20
CA LEU A 19 27.97 2.83 -19.40
C LEU A 19 26.51 2.66 -18.95
N GLY A 20 26.31 2.05 -17.79
CA GLY A 20 25.05 2.11 -17.08
C GLY A 20 24.76 3.58 -16.78
N THR A 21 23.81 4.20 -17.52
CA THR A 21 23.24 5.48 -17.15
C THR A 21 22.45 5.26 -15.85
N ALA A 22 23.11 5.48 -14.70
CA ALA A 22 22.43 5.72 -13.46
C ALA A 22 21.66 7.02 -13.65
N GLY A 23 20.39 6.92 -14.06
CA GLY A 23 19.48 8.04 -14.12
C GLY A 23 19.34 8.58 -12.70
N CYS A 24 19.93 9.74 -12.42
CA CYS A 24 19.60 10.55 -11.26
C CYS A 24 18.17 11.11 -11.47
N GLY A 25 17.16 10.27 -11.37
CA GLY A 25 15.82 10.72 -11.11
C GLY A 25 15.83 11.31 -9.70
N SER A 26 15.38 12.58 -9.55
CA SER A 26 15.20 13.12 -8.21
C SER A 26 14.24 12.19 -7.44
N ASP A 27 14.52 11.89 -6.18
CA ASP A 27 13.66 11.05 -5.31
C ASP A 27 12.21 11.58 -5.21
N ASP A 28 11.96 12.78 -5.70
CA ASP A 28 10.66 13.45 -5.71
C ASP A 28 9.91 13.37 -7.05
N ASP A 29 10.50 12.76 -8.08
CA ASP A 29 9.82 12.52 -9.35
C ASP A 29 8.95 11.24 -9.26
N TRP A 30 7.62 11.44 -9.24
CA TRP A 30 6.62 10.38 -9.21
C TRP A 30 5.96 10.17 -10.58
N SER A 31 6.53 10.72 -11.65
CA SER A 31 5.95 10.61 -13.00
C SER A 31 6.08 9.21 -13.60
N GLN A 32 6.90 8.35 -13.01
CA GLN A 32 7.15 7.00 -13.50
C GLN A 32 6.95 5.94 -12.41
N PRO A 33 6.40 4.77 -12.78
CA PRO A 33 6.40 3.61 -11.91
C PRO A 33 7.82 3.22 -11.53
N ARG A 34 7.96 2.59 -10.37
CA ARG A 34 9.24 2.02 -9.92
C ARG A 34 9.07 0.58 -9.47
N ALA A 35 10.19 -0.10 -9.29
CA ALA A 35 10.18 -1.43 -8.69
C ALA A 35 9.58 -1.38 -7.28
N LYS A 36 8.84 -2.42 -6.91
CA LYS A 36 8.25 -2.55 -5.58
C LYS A 36 9.35 -2.46 -4.52
N PRO A 37 9.22 -1.56 -3.55
CA PRO A 37 10.20 -1.44 -2.47
C PRO A 37 10.08 -2.61 -1.48
N SER A 38 11.22 -3.03 -0.93
CA SER A 38 11.26 -4.07 0.10
C SER A 38 11.09 -3.47 1.49
N PRO A 39 10.39 -4.13 2.42
CA PRO A 39 10.25 -3.68 3.80
C PRO A 39 11.56 -3.68 4.55
N VAL A 40 11.62 -2.90 5.62
CA VAL A 40 12.63 -3.01 6.67
C VAL A 40 12.03 -3.82 7.82
N GLY A 41 12.68 -4.92 8.18
CA GLY A 41 12.19 -5.81 9.23
C GLY A 41 11.18 -6.85 8.73
N THR A 42 10.54 -7.54 9.68
CA THR A 42 9.61 -8.64 9.42
C THR A 42 8.45 -8.63 10.40
N LEU A 43 7.32 -9.20 9.98
CA LEU A 43 6.17 -9.39 10.85
C LEU A 43 6.54 -10.25 12.06
N GLY A 44 6.02 -9.86 13.21
CA GLY A 44 6.15 -10.62 14.43
C GLY A 44 5.29 -11.89 14.41
N PRO A 45 5.55 -12.82 15.37
CA PRO A 45 4.77 -14.05 15.49
C PRO A 45 3.29 -13.71 15.74
N ARG A 46 2.41 -14.53 15.17
CA ARG A 46 0.94 -14.38 15.29
C ARG A 46 0.36 -13.16 14.58
N PHE A 47 1.04 -12.60 13.58
CA PHE A 47 0.37 -11.71 12.63
C PHE A 47 -0.57 -12.51 11.74
N VAL A 48 -0.07 -13.60 11.18
CA VAL A 48 -0.84 -14.67 10.50
C VAL A 48 -0.33 -16.03 11.00
N ASP A 49 -1.05 -17.09 10.70
CA ASP A 49 -0.54 -18.44 10.93
C ASP A 49 0.65 -18.70 9.99
N SER A 50 1.78 -19.06 10.56
CA SER A 50 3.01 -19.33 9.78
C SER A 50 2.95 -20.64 8.99
N VAL A 51 2.03 -21.52 9.33
CA VAL A 51 1.86 -22.84 8.69
C VAL A 51 0.87 -22.78 7.51
N SER A 52 -0.11 -21.86 7.60
CA SER A 52 -1.15 -21.71 6.58
C SER A 52 -1.29 -20.23 6.21
N PRO A 53 -0.73 -19.80 5.07
CA PRO A 53 -0.96 -18.45 4.58
C PRO A 53 -2.46 -18.17 4.42
N PRO A 54 -2.92 -16.95 4.67
CA PRO A 54 -4.33 -16.61 4.51
C PRO A 54 -4.76 -16.81 3.06
N ALA A 55 -5.96 -17.39 2.89
CA ALA A 55 -6.58 -17.46 1.58
C ALA A 55 -6.95 -16.03 1.09
N PRO A 56 -7.10 -15.82 -0.23
CA PRO A 56 -7.66 -14.58 -0.75
C PRO A 56 -8.98 -14.23 -0.03
N GLU A 57 -9.19 -12.95 0.22
CA GLU A 57 -10.40 -12.39 0.87
C GLU A 57 -10.63 -12.86 2.33
N SER A 58 -9.71 -13.63 2.88
CA SER A 58 -9.88 -14.10 4.26
C SER A 58 -9.67 -12.96 5.27
N THR A 59 -10.38 -13.07 6.38
CA THR A 59 -10.18 -12.19 7.54
C THR A 59 -9.11 -12.77 8.46
N VAL A 60 -8.12 -11.96 8.81
CA VAL A 60 -7.07 -12.29 9.78
C VAL A 60 -7.18 -11.38 11.01
N THR A 61 -6.90 -11.93 12.18
CA THR A 61 -6.91 -11.17 13.44
C THR A 61 -5.51 -11.24 14.07
N PRO A 62 -4.61 -10.33 13.73
CA PRO A 62 -3.25 -10.35 14.22
C PRO A 62 -3.19 -10.05 15.72
N ALA A 63 -2.20 -10.63 16.40
CA ALA A 63 -1.94 -10.27 17.79
C ALA A 63 -1.45 -8.82 17.87
N PRO A 64 -1.88 -8.04 18.89
CA PRO A 64 -1.38 -6.68 19.09
C PRO A 64 0.14 -6.62 19.10
N GLY A 65 0.71 -5.61 18.41
CA GLY A 65 2.15 -5.42 18.31
C GLY A 65 2.88 -6.32 17.30
N SER A 66 2.21 -7.32 16.70
CA SER A 66 2.87 -8.21 15.72
C SER A 66 3.27 -7.53 14.40
N TRP A 67 2.83 -6.31 14.16
CA TRP A 67 3.18 -5.48 13.01
C TRP A 67 4.27 -4.45 13.28
N GLU A 68 4.66 -4.24 14.54
CA GLU A 68 5.57 -3.15 14.94
C GLU A 68 7.00 -3.29 14.40
N GLY A 69 7.40 -4.50 14.03
CA GLY A 69 8.72 -4.78 13.47
C GLY A 69 8.86 -4.55 11.97
N VAL A 70 7.81 -4.06 11.28
CA VAL A 70 7.84 -3.81 9.83
C VAL A 70 7.73 -2.32 9.57
N HIS A 71 8.72 -1.79 8.86
CA HIS A 71 8.80 -0.37 8.52
C HIS A 71 8.92 -0.18 7.00
N PRO A 72 8.41 0.93 6.46
CA PRO A 72 8.62 1.28 5.06
C PRO A 72 10.09 1.60 4.81
N PRO A 73 10.63 1.27 3.63
CA PRO A 73 11.99 1.67 3.28
C PRO A 73 12.04 3.19 3.01
N LYS A 74 13.26 3.73 3.07
CA LYS A 74 13.49 5.15 2.77
C LYS A 74 12.90 5.53 1.41
N GLY A 75 12.17 6.64 1.38
CA GLY A 75 11.56 7.16 0.17
C GLY A 75 10.31 6.40 -0.29
N TYR A 76 9.68 5.60 0.59
CA TYR A 76 8.38 4.97 0.33
C TYR A 76 7.35 6.03 -0.04
N ARG A 77 6.64 5.81 -1.16
CA ARG A 77 5.70 6.78 -1.75
C ARG A 77 4.27 6.39 -1.39
N VAL A 78 3.57 7.26 -0.69
CA VAL A 78 2.18 7.04 -0.29
C VAL A 78 1.31 8.19 -0.78
N VAL A 79 0.18 7.85 -1.37
CA VAL A 79 -0.91 8.79 -1.60
C VAL A 79 -1.99 8.55 -0.56
N LEU A 80 -2.32 9.58 0.22
CA LEU A 80 -3.51 9.62 1.04
C LEU A 80 -4.65 10.16 0.19
N LEU A 81 -5.60 9.30 -0.12
CA LEU A 81 -6.85 9.65 -0.80
C LEU A 81 -7.96 9.78 0.24
N SER A 82 -8.62 10.93 0.32
CA SER A 82 -9.67 11.17 1.30
C SER A 82 -10.91 11.82 0.70
N ALA A 83 -12.06 11.51 1.28
CA ALA A 83 -13.35 12.13 0.97
C ALA A 83 -14.14 12.34 2.24
N GLY A 84 -14.84 13.47 2.33
CA GLY A 84 -15.61 13.86 3.51
C GLY A 84 -14.80 14.60 4.57
N THR A 85 -15.54 15.18 5.53
CA THR A 85 -14.97 15.97 6.62
C THR A 85 -15.53 15.57 7.99
N ASP A 86 -16.15 14.38 8.07
CA ASP A 86 -16.65 13.83 9.31
C ASP A 86 -15.50 13.46 10.27
N ARG A 87 -15.86 13.18 11.52
CA ARG A 87 -14.87 12.88 12.57
C ARG A 87 -14.05 11.62 12.26
N PRO A 88 -14.63 10.49 11.85
CA PRO A 88 -13.89 9.29 11.45
C PRO A 88 -12.87 9.56 10.36
N THR A 89 -13.29 10.21 9.26
CA THR A 89 -12.38 10.55 8.16
C THR A 89 -11.21 11.42 8.63
N ARG A 90 -11.47 12.46 9.46
CA ARG A 90 -10.40 13.27 10.03
C ARG A 90 -9.44 12.46 10.90
N SER A 91 -9.97 11.56 11.75
CA SER A 91 -9.13 10.71 12.60
C SER A 91 -8.20 9.81 11.78
N LEU A 92 -8.67 9.26 10.66
CA LEU A 92 -7.86 8.47 9.73
C LEU A 92 -6.81 9.33 9.03
N VAL A 93 -7.20 10.50 8.50
CA VAL A 93 -6.29 11.43 7.84
C VAL A 93 -5.16 11.86 8.77
N ASP A 94 -5.47 12.19 10.01
CA ASP A 94 -4.49 12.59 11.02
C ASP A 94 -3.55 11.42 11.39
N ALA A 95 -4.09 10.20 11.49
CA ALA A 95 -3.30 9.00 11.76
C ALA A 95 -2.31 8.69 10.62
N VAL A 96 -2.74 8.80 9.35
CA VAL A 96 -1.85 8.61 8.19
C VAL A 96 -0.75 9.66 8.16
N LYS A 97 -1.08 10.94 8.36
CA LYS A 97 -0.09 12.03 8.37
C LYS A 97 0.94 11.83 9.47
N LYS A 98 0.48 11.53 10.68
CA LYS A 98 1.36 11.27 11.83
C LYS A 98 2.28 10.08 11.56
N TRP A 99 1.74 8.97 11.07
CA TRP A 99 2.53 7.80 10.70
C TRP A 99 3.57 8.13 9.62
N ALA A 100 3.19 8.88 8.59
CA ALA A 100 4.08 9.26 7.50
C ALA A 100 5.26 10.12 7.99
N ASP A 101 5.01 11.02 8.95
CA ASP A 101 6.05 11.84 9.58
C ASP A 101 6.99 10.98 10.43
N GLU A 102 6.46 10.04 11.23
CA GLU A 102 7.24 9.14 12.10
C GLU A 102 8.12 8.18 11.30
N GLU A 103 7.62 7.67 10.18
CA GLU A 103 8.34 6.72 9.31
C GLU A 103 9.10 7.41 8.16
N HIS A 104 9.10 8.74 8.11
CA HIS A 104 9.75 9.52 7.05
C HIS A 104 9.31 9.14 5.63
N VAL A 105 8.03 8.85 5.46
CA VAL A 105 7.39 8.47 4.20
C VAL A 105 7.20 9.70 3.32
N LYS A 106 7.35 9.53 2.02
CA LYS A 106 6.98 10.54 1.03
C LYS A 106 5.46 10.53 0.85
N LEU A 107 4.76 11.44 1.52
CA LEU A 107 3.31 11.53 1.48
C LEU A 107 2.82 12.61 0.53
N ARG A 108 1.88 12.27 -0.35
CA ARG A 108 1.04 13.21 -1.11
C ARG A 108 -0.42 12.99 -0.73
N THR A 109 -1.22 14.05 -0.80
CA THR A 109 -2.64 13.97 -0.44
C THR A 109 -3.50 14.37 -1.63
N VAL A 110 -4.53 13.59 -1.89
CA VAL A 110 -5.62 13.88 -2.83
C VAL A 110 -6.91 13.93 -2.02
N VAL A 111 -7.62 15.03 -2.07
CA VAL A 111 -8.91 15.21 -1.41
C VAL A 111 -9.98 15.31 -2.49
N ALA A 112 -11.03 14.50 -2.38
CA ALA A 112 -12.19 14.60 -3.24
C ALA A 112 -13.09 15.74 -2.80
N ASP A 113 -13.44 16.64 -3.73
CA ASP A 113 -14.34 17.78 -3.49
C ASP A 113 -15.77 17.41 -3.88
N GLY A 114 -16.41 16.63 -3.01
CA GLY A 114 -17.80 16.19 -3.19
C GLY A 114 -17.98 15.00 -4.12
N ALA A 115 -19.23 14.57 -4.29
CA ALA A 115 -19.57 13.31 -4.96
C ALA A 115 -19.10 13.22 -6.42
N ALA A 116 -19.14 14.32 -7.17
CA ALA A 116 -18.72 14.34 -8.57
C ALA A 116 -17.19 14.19 -8.75
N ASP A 117 -16.42 14.45 -7.69
CA ASP A 117 -14.96 14.39 -7.71
C ASP A 117 -14.39 13.06 -7.14
N LEU A 118 -15.22 12.15 -6.65
CA LEU A 118 -14.77 10.90 -6.06
C LEU A 118 -13.95 10.07 -7.06
N LEU A 119 -14.52 9.70 -8.20
CA LEU A 119 -13.82 8.93 -9.23
C LEU A 119 -12.65 9.68 -9.87
N PRO A 120 -12.77 10.97 -10.26
CA PRO A 120 -11.61 11.76 -10.67
C PRO A 120 -10.48 11.81 -9.66
N SER A 121 -10.77 11.85 -8.37
CA SER A 121 -9.74 11.83 -7.31
C SER A 121 -9.00 10.50 -7.25
N VAL A 122 -9.69 9.38 -7.40
CA VAL A 122 -9.04 8.06 -7.49
C VAL A 122 -8.09 8.02 -8.69
N THR A 123 -8.51 8.53 -9.86
CA THR A 123 -7.67 8.61 -11.06
C THR A 123 -6.43 9.48 -10.81
N ARG A 124 -6.59 10.66 -10.20
CA ARG A 124 -5.44 11.51 -9.83
C ARG A 124 -4.46 10.82 -8.88
N ALA A 125 -4.96 10.01 -7.95
CA ALA A 125 -4.12 9.24 -7.04
C ALA A 125 -3.31 8.16 -7.79
N LEU A 126 -3.92 7.47 -8.76
CA LEU A 126 -3.25 6.48 -9.62
C LEU A 126 -2.13 7.11 -10.47
N ASP A 127 -2.39 8.28 -11.07
CA ASP A 127 -1.43 8.98 -11.91
C ASP A 127 -0.17 9.45 -11.15
N MET A 128 -0.20 9.40 -9.83
CA MET A 128 0.96 9.71 -8.98
C MET A 128 1.94 8.54 -8.83
N HIS A 129 1.65 7.35 -9.33
CA HIS A 129 2.51 6.17 -9.26
C HIS A 129 3.09 5.92 -7.85
N ALA A 130 2.22 5.97 -6.84
CA ALA A 130 2.58 5.68 -5.46
C ALA A 130 2.86 4.18 -5.26
N ASP A 131 3.68 3.84 -4.27
CA ASP A 131 3.84 2.44 -3.85
C ASP A 131 2.58 1.93 -3.15
N LEU A 132 1.84 2.85 -2.49
CA LEU A 132 0.60 2.56 -1.79
C LEU A 132 -0.37 3.76 -1.87
N ILE A 133 -1.64 3.49 -2.17
CA ILE A 133 -2.73 4.44 -1.99
C ILE A 133 -3.50 4.04 -0.73
N VAL A 134 -3.55 4.94 0.26
CA VAL A 134 -4.34 4.76 1.49
C VAL A 134 -5.64 5.52 1.36
N SER A 135 -6.76 4.82 1.46
CA SER A 135 -8.11 5.40 1.41
C SER A 135 -8.63 5.72 2.80
N ALA A 136 -9.06 6.96 3.01
CA ALA A 136 -9.70 7.44 4.22
C ALA A 136 -11.04 8.13 3.89
N GLY A 137 -12.12 7.53 4.34
CA GLY A 137 -13.48 8.00 4.11
C GLY A 137 -14.35 6.98 3.38
N ASN A 138 -15.53 6.76 3.95
CA ASN A 138 -16.45 5.72 3.47
C ASN A 138 -17.00 6.00 2.06
N ASP A 139 -17.08 7.26 1.64
CA ASP A 139 -17.58 7.66 0.32
C ASP A 139 -16.67 7.18 -0.83
N LEU A 140 -15.43 6.79 -0.54
CA LEU A 140 -14.48 6.27 -1.52
C LEU A 140 -14.71 4.79 -1.88
N ILE A 141 -15.48 4.05 -1.10
CA ILE A 141 -15.65 2.61 -1.27
C ILE A 141 -16.25 2.29 -2.65
N ASP A 142 -17.39 2.90 -2.98
CA ASP A 142 -18.07 2.64 -4.25
C ASP A 142 -17.20 2.97 -5.50
N PRO A 143 -16.48 4.11 -5.56
CA PRO A 143 -15.58 4.39 -6.68
C PRO A 143 -14.32 3.50 -6.69
N LEU A 144 -13.86 2.98 -5.56
CA LEU A 144 -12.69 2.08 -5.52
C LEU A 144 -12.99 0.69 -6.08
N VAL A 145 -14.19 0.15 -5.93
CA VAL A 145 -14.55 -1.20 -6.41
C VAL A 145 -14.17 -1.40 -7.88
N PRO A 146 -14.68 -0.64 -8.86
CA PRO A 146 -14.32 -0.85 -10.25
C PRO A 146 -12.87 -0.47 -10.57
N VAL A 147 -12.30 0.50 -9.86
CA VAL A 147 -10.95 0.97 -10.14
C VAL A 147 -9.90 -0.03 -9.69
N THR A 148 -10.00 -0.57 -8.50
CA THR A 148 -9.01 -1.52 -7.97
C THR A 148 -8.92 -2.79 -8.82
N ALA A 149 -10.05 -3.29 -9.30
CA ALA A 149 -10.12 -4.45 -10.17
C ALA A 149 -9.47 -4.24 -11.55
N ASN A 150 -9.37 -3.01 -12.01
CA ASN A 150 -8.74 -2.64 -13.28
C ASN A 150 -7.29 -2.17 -13.15
N HIS A 151 -6.76 -2.03 -11.92
CA HIS A 151 -5.41 -1.54 -11.63
C HIS A 151 -4.65 -2.47 -10.68
N LEU A 152 -4.55 -3.75 -11.02
CA LEU A 152 -4.03 -4.82 -10.17
C LEU A 152 -2.57 -4.65 -9.74
N SER A 153 -1.79 -3.84 -10.44
CA SER A 153 -0.39 -3.53 -10.08
C SER A 153 -0.27 -2.44 -8.99
N GLN A 154 -1.34 -1.67 -8.74
CA GLN A 154 -1.37 -0.66 -7.70
C GLN A 154 -1.88 -1.26 -6.40
N GLN A 155 -1.16 -1.05 -5.30
CA GLN A 155 -1.59 -1.47 -3.97
C GLN A 155 -2.49 -0.42 -3.33
N PHE A 156 -3.58 -0.87 -2.73
CA PHE A 156 -4.53 -0.06 -1.98
C PHE A 156 -4.66 -0.56 -0.54
N LEU A 157 -4.70 0.37 0.39
CA LEU A 157 -5.03 0.12 1.79
C LEU A 157 -6.31 0.88 2.14
N VAL A 158 -7.37 0.16 2.43
CA VAL A 158 -8.66 0.70 2.88
C VAL A 158 -8.72 0.58 4.40
N VAL A 159 -9.00 1.67 5.11
CA VAL A 159 -8.99 1.67 6.58
C VAL A 159 -10.31 2.15 7.14
N GLY A 160 -10.89 1.34 8.03
CA GLY A 160 -12.18 1.60 8.65
C GLY A 160 -13.37 1.32 7.74
N ALA A 161 -13.14 0.54 6.70
CA ALA A 161 -14.15 0.03 5.77
C ALA A 161 -13.58 -1.14 4.97
N GLU A 162 -14.44 -1.86 4.27
CA GLU A 162 -14.09 -2.96 3.37
C GLU A 162 -14.71 -2.75 1.98
N LEU A 163 -14.10 -3.33 0.95
CA LEU A 163 -14.71 -3.50 -0.36
C LEU A 163 -15.45 -4.85 -0.38
N ALA A 164 -16.58 -4.92 -1.07
CA ALA A 164 -17.40 -6.12 -1.13
C ALA A 164 -16.67 -7.34 -1.73
N GLU A 165 -15.89 -7.13 -2.77
CA GLU A 165 -15.12 -8.15 -3.47
C GLU A 165 -13.70 -7.61 -3.73
N PRO A 166 -12.82 -7.62 -2.71
CA PRO A 166 -11.49 -7.06 -2.85
C PRO A 166 -10.64 -7.93 -3.76
N THR A 167 -9.97 -7.32 -4.73
CA THR A 167 -8.94 -7.97 -5.51
C THR A 167 -7.64 -8.08 -4.71
N HIS A 168 -6.70 -8.93 -5.16
CA HIS A 168 -5.44 -9.21 -4.44
C HIS A 168 -4.58 -7.96 -4.14
N ASN A 169 -4.82 -6.84 -4.78
CA ASN A 169 -4.12 -5.57 -4.57
C ASN A 169 -4.82 -4.65 -3.55
N VAL A 170 -5.90 -5.10 -2.92
CA VAL A 170 -6.63 -4.36 -1.89
C VAL A 170 -6.45 -5.05 -0.55
N THR A 171 -5.91 -4.34 0.42
CA THR A 171 -5.88 -4.78 1.82
C THR A 171 -6.81 -3.87 2.61
N ALA A 172 -7.72 -4.45 3.37
CA ALA A 172 -8.60 -3.72 4.26
C ALA A 172 -8.18 -3.88 5.72
N VAL A 173 -8.38 -2.85 6.52
CA VAL A 173 -8.28 -2.93 7.99
C VAL A 173 -9.56 -2.44 8.59
N ASP A 174 -10.25 -3.33 9.28
CA ASP A 174 -11.57 -3.06 9.82
C ASP A 174 -11.68 -3.49 11.30
N TRP A 175 -12.75 -3.11 11.99
CA TRP A 175 -13.02 -3.40 13.40
C TRP A 175 -14.50 -3.21 13.75
N SER A 176 -14.92 -3.68 14.92
CA SER A 176 -16.28 -3.44 15.43
C SER A 176 -16.57 -1.96 15.55
N GLY A 177 -17.58 -1.49 14.82
CA GLY A 177 -18.00 -0.07 14.75
C GLY A 177 -17.48 0.69 13.53
N ALA A 178 -16.62 0.11 12.71
CA ALA A 178 -16.25 0.69 11.42
C ALA A 178 -17.30 0.42 10.33
N SER A 179 -17.17 1.05 9.19
CA SER A 179 -18.10 0.87 8.09
C SER A 179 -17.82 -0.43 7.35
N PHE A 180 -18.85 -1.20 7.09
CA PHE A 180 -18.77 -2.41 6.27
C PHE A 180 -19.58 -2.22 4.98
N ARG A 181 -18.99 -2.62 3.85
CA ARG A 181 -19.65 -2.65 2.55
C ARG A 181 -19.41 -3.99 1.88
N GLY A 182 -20.43 -4.83 1.87
CA GLY A 182 -20.44 -6.10 1.14
C GLY A 182 -21.23 -7.18 1.85
N GLU A 183 -21.97 -7.96 1.08
CA GLU A 183 -22.64 -9.16 1.56
C GLU A 183 -21.67 -10.35 1.56
N GLY A 184 -21.71 -11.16 2.62
CA GLY A 184 -20.96 -12.41 2.69
C GLY A 184 -19.52 -12.31 3.18
N LEU A 185 -18.98 -11.12 3.44
CA LEU A 185 -17.73 -10.94 4.15
C LEU A 185 -17.97 -11.05 5.66
N GLY A 186 -17.28 -11.95 6.32
CA GLY A 186 -17.66 -12.62 7.54
C GLY A 186 -17.99 -11.79 8.80
N MET A 187 -17.58 -10.53 8.94
CA MET A 187 -17.79 -9.74 10.15
C MET A 187 -18.35 -8.36 9.80
N SER A 188 -19.59 -8.14 10.16
CA SER A 188 -20.23 -6.84 10.09
C SER A 188 -20.53 -6.32 11.48
N SER A 189 -20.53 -5.01 11.68
CA SER A 189 -20.87 -4.40 12.93
C SER A 189 -21.79 -3.19 12.71
N THR A 190 -22.51 -2.79 13.77
CA THR A 190 -23.21 -1.50 13.74
C THR A 190 -22.20 -0.37 13.73
N TYR A 191 -22.33 0.56 12.79
CA TYR A 191 -21.44 1.72 12.69
C TYR A 191 -21.46 2.57 13.95
N ASP A 192 -20.28 2.86 14.47
CA ASP A 192 -20.03 3.76 15.60
C ASP A 192 -18.86 4.70 15.28
N ALA A 193 -19.15 5.95 14.99
CA ALA A 193 -18.13 6.97 14.75
C ALA A 193 -17.17 7.16 15.95
N GLY A 194 -17.58 6.79 17.16
CA GLY A 194 -16.74 6.81 18.36
C GLY A 194 -15.64 5.76 18.36
N SER A 195 -15.78 4.70 17.56
CA SER A 195 -14.81 3.63 17.43
C SER A 195 -13.49 4.08 16.74
N PHE A 196 -13.52 5.18 15.97
CA PHE A 196 -12.36 5.75 15.26
C PHE A 196 -11.48 6.57 16.22
N THR A 197 -10.98 5.92 17.25
CA THR A 197 -10.04 6.55 18.19
C THR A 197 -8.66 6.73 17.56
N ALA A 198 -7.88 7.71 18.04
CA ALA A 198 -6.53 7.96 17.54
C ALA A 198 -5.63 6.72 17.66
N ALA A 199 -5.74 5.96 18.76
CA ALA A 199 -4.97 4.72 18.96
C ALA A 199 -5.33 3.65 17.93
N ARG A 200 -6.63 3.43 17.71
CA ARG A 200 -7.11 2.43 16.74
C ARG A 200 -6.73 2.80 15.30
N CYS A 201 -6.95 4.05 14.90
CA CYS A 201 -6.55 4.52 13.57
C CYS A 201 -5.04 4.36 13.36
N ALA A 202 -4.21 4.71 14.34
CA ALA A 202 -2.76 4.55 14.26
C ALA A 202 -2.33 3.08 14.14
N ALA A 203 -2.90 2.18 14.93
CA ALA A 203 -2.64 0.74 14.87
C ALA A 203 -3.08 0.16 13.52
N SER A 204 -4.24 0.57 13.01
CA SER A 204 -4.79 0.13 11.72
C SER A 204 -3.89 0.51 10.54
N ILE A 205 -3.39 1.75 10.51
CA ILE A 205 -2.44 2.18 9.48
C ILE A 205 -1.17 1.33 9.55
N ARG A 206 -0.58 1.14 10.73
CA ARG A 206 0.65 0.35 10.89
C ARG A 206 0.46 -1.11 10.50
N ALA A 207 -0.61 -1.75 10.97
CA ALA A 207 -0.91 -3.14 10.66
C ALA A 207 -1.17 -3.35 9.15
N GLY A 208 -1.97 -2.48 8.53
CA GLY A 208 -2.26 -2.54 7.10
C GLY A 208 -1.03 -2.33 6.24
N VAL A 209 -0.21 -1.33 6.55
CA VAL A 209 1.05 -1.09 5.83
C VAL A 209 2.02 -2.25 6.01
N ALA A 210 2.14 -2.81 7.23
CA ALA A 210 3.01 -3.95 7.49
C ALA A 210 2.59 -5.18 6.68
N ALA A 211 1.28 -5.42 6.54
CA ALA A 211 0.76 -6.49 5.69
C ALA A 211 1.12 -6.28 4.21
N VAL A 212 0.84 -5.08 3.66
CA VAL A 212 1.14 -4.75 2.25
C VAL A 212 2.64 -4.88 1.97
N LEU A 213 3.49 -4.37 2.85
CA LEU A 213 4.94 -4.47 2.71
C LEU A 213 5.45 -5.92 2.79
N SER A 214 4.74 -6.78 3.51
CA SER A 214 5.07 -8.22 3.68
C SER A 214 4.38 -9.13 2.66
N ASP A 215 3.80 -8.59 1.59
CA ASP A 215 3.07 -9.34 0.55
C ASP A 215 1.83 -10.09 1.05
N LEU A 216 1.28 -9.69 2.20
CA LEU A 216 0.01 -10.17 2.71
C LEU A 216 -1.11 -9.22 2.26
N THR A 217 -1.53 -9.36 1.02
CA THR A 217 -2.51 -8.48 0.36
C THR A 217 -3.75 -9.26 -0.07
N GLY A 218 -4.83 -8.57 -0.41
CA GLY A 218 -6.10 -9.19 -0.76
C GLY A 218 -6.80 -9.84 0.44
N ILE A 219 -6.58 -9.31 1.65
CA ILE A 219 -7.12 -9.80 2.91
C ILE A 219 -7.77 -8.68 3.71
N VAL A 220 -8.60 -9.06 4.67
CA VAL A 220 -9.13 -8.16 5.68
C VAL A 220 -8.40 -8.39 7.00
N ILE A 221 -7.88 -7.33 7.59
CA ILE A 221 -7.26 -7.32 8.91
C ILE A 221 -8.29 -6.83 9.91
N TRP A 222 -8.68 -7.66 10.86
CA TRP A 222 -9.65 -7.32 11.88
C TRP A 222 -8.97 -6.92 13.19
N LEU A 223 -9.13 -5.65 13.61
CA LEU A 223 -8.44 -5.06 14.75
C LEU A 223 -9.41 -4.57 15.84
N ASP A 224 -10.01 -5.49 16.57
CA ASP A 224 -10.79 -5.14 17.78
C ASP A 224 -9.91 -4.79 18.99
N LYS A 225 -8.69 -5.33 19.00
CA LYS A 225 -7.70 -5.09 20.07
C LYS A 225 -6.48 -4.37 19.51
N VAL A 226 -6.11 -3.29 20.13
CA VAL A 226 -4.96 -2.43 19.77
C VAL A 226 -4.15 -2.08 21.00
#